data_17954709abe0e928ef5903403ebd1972
#
_entry.id   17954709abe0e928ef5903403ebd1972
#
_cell.length_a   1.000
_cell.length_b   1.000
_cell.length_c   1.000
_cell.angle_alpha   90.00
_cell.angle_beta   90.00
_cell.angle_gamma   90.00
#
_symmetry.space_group_name_H-M   'P 1'
#
loop_
_entity.id
_entity.type
_entity.pdbx_description
1 polymer ?
#
loop_
_entity_poly.entity_id
_entity_poly.type
_entity_poly.pdbx_seq_one_letter_code
_entity_poly.pdbx_strand_id
1 'polypeptide(L)'
;STYCGWGQMFPQFFNTGIAVENHAQSGSTTEDFKNVNFTAFKDKIKKGDFLIIEFGHNDQKIDTLDAFGGYTENLKYFVNFVREKGANPIICSPINRIIFQEDGTLLNLLGDYRTAVKNVCDEMNVPFIDLWSRTTEFFEAAGAVKAWDYFWGNGTDRDYTHTNDIGGNIVARFVANEMIKNNVQPIADLIKKDMINVEMPKHDSSVKPQNS
;
A
#
# COMPACT_ATOMS: atom_id res chain seq x y z
N SER A 1 -8.55 18.29 -4.57
CA SER A 1 -8.32 16.89 -5.01
C SER A 1 -9.29 15.93 -4.35
N THR A 2 -9.49 14.76 -4.92
CA THR A 2 -10.25 13.66 -4.33
C THR A 2 -9.30 12.69 -3.63
N TYR A 3 -9.77 11.99 -2.61
CA TYR A 3 -9.05 10.83 -2.09
C TYR A 3 -8.90 9.77 -3.17
N CYS A 4 -7.70 9.24 -3.33
CA CYS A 4 -7.43 8.21 -4.31
C CYS A 4 -6.41 7.20 -3.77
N GLY A 5 -6.88 6.01 -3.44
CA GLY A 5 -6.00 4.90 -3.11
C GLY A 5 -5.37 4.29 -4.37
N TRP A 6 -4.20 3.67 -4.24
CA TRP A 6 -3.48 3.07 -5.36
C TRP A 6 -4.28 1.97 -6.07
N GLY A 7 -5.15 1.25 -5.37
CA GLY A 7 -6.03 0.23 -5.97
C GLY A 7 -6.98 0.78 -7.04
N GLN A 8 -7.35 2.07 -6.95
CA GLN A 8 -8.17 2.74 -7.97
C GLN A 8 -7.38 3.01 -9.25
N MET A 9 -6.07 3.23 -9.13
CA MET A 9 -5.17 3.51 -10.27
C MET A 9 -4.54 2.26 -10.86
N PHE A 10 -4.54 1.14 -10.15
CA PHE A 10 -3.81 -0.07 -10.52
C PHE A 10 -4.27 -0.73 -11.83
N PRO A 11 -5.58 -0.74 -12.19
CA PRO A 11 -6.07 -1.39 -13.42
C PRO A 11 -5.41 -0.87 -14.71
N GLN A 12 -5.01 0.40 -14.76
CA GLN A 12 -4.44 1.01 -15.96
C GLN A 12 -3.09 0.41 -16.39
N PHE A 13 -2.39 -0.23 -15.44
CA PHE A 13 -1.05 -0.79 -15.67
C PHE A 13 -1.06 -2.21 -16.22
N PHE A 14 -2.25 -2.79 -16.47
CA PHE A 14 -2.35 -4.12 -17.04
C PHE A 14 -2.73 -4.11 -18.52
N ASN A 15 -2.24 -5.13 -19.22
CA ASN A 15 -2.73 -5.47 -20.54
C ASN A 15 -4.18 -6.01 -20.47
N THR A 16 -4.81 -6.19 -21.64
CA THR A 16 -6.14 -6.81 -21.73
C THR A 16 -6.12 -8.24 -21.17
N GLY A 17 -7.20 -8.64 -20.52
CA GLY A 17 -7.35 -10.00 -19.98
C GLY A 17 -7.23 -10.10 -18.46
N ILE A 18 -6.96 -8.98 -17.78
CA ILE A 18 -7.05 -8.88 -16.33
C ILE A 18 -8.22 -7.96 -15.94
N ALA A 19 -9.02 -8.38 -14.97
CA ALA A 19 -9.94 -7.53 -14.23
C ALA A 19 -9.37 -7.26 -12.84
N VAL A 20 -9.39 -6.01 -12.41
CA VAL A 20 -9.01 -5.61 -11.06
C VAL A 20 -10.25 -5.10 -10.34
N GLU A 21 -10.65 -5.80 -9.29
CA GLU A 21 -11.73 -5.36 -8.40
C GLU A 21 -11.12 -4.71 -7.16
N ASN A 22 -11.45 -3.45 -6.91
CA ASN A 22 -10.98 -2.74 -5.73
C ASN A 22 -12.01 -2.83 -4.61
N HIS A 23 -11.70 -3.62 -3.59
CA HIS A 23 -12.52 -3.82 -2.40
C HIS A 23 -11.97 -3.07 -1.17
N ALA A 24 -10.97 -2.21 -1.34
CA ALA A 24 -10.42 -1.44 -0.23
C ALA A 24 -11.47 -0.52 0.39
N GLN A 25 -11.54 -0.54 1.72
CA GLN A 25 -12.47 0.26 2.51
C GLN A 25 -11.69 1.25 3.38
N SER A 26 -11.98 2.54 3.20
CA SER A 26 -11.38 3.58 4.03
C SER A 26 -11.76 3.39 5.50
N GLY A 27 -10.79 3.60 6.40
CA GLY A 27 -11.01 3.51 7.85
C GLY A 27 -11.01 2.09 8.42
N SER A 28 -10.97 1.04 7.60
CA SER A 28 -10.99 -0.35 8.09
C SER A 28 -9.65 -0.77 8.69
N THR A 29 -9.72 -1.52 9.78
CA THR A 29 -8.66 -2.38 10.28
C THR A 29 -8.69 -3.73 9.57
N THR A 30 -7.65 -4.56 9.76
CA THR A 30 -7.67 -5.97 9.30
C THR A 30 -8.85 -6.74 9.90
N GLU A 31 -9.21 -6.48 11.16
CA GLU A 31 -10.30 -7.16 11.85
C GLU A 31 -11.67 -6.73 11.32
N ASP A 32 -11.91 -5.42 11.19
CA ASP A 32 -13.16 -4.90 10.63
C ASP A 32 -13.37 -5.44 9.21
N PHE A 33 -12.32 -5.39 8.40
CA PHE A 33 -12.38 -5.88 7.03
C PHE A 33 -12.69 -7.37 6.98
N LYS A 34 -12.01 -8.19 7.77
CA LYS A 34 -12.23 -9.63 7.88
C LYS A 34 -13.68 -9.96 8.22
N ASN A 35 -14.24 -9.25 9.20
CA ASN A 35 -15.55 -9.58 9.77
C ASN A 35 -16.73 -9.00 8.97
N VAL A 36 -16.51 -7.92 8.21
CA VAL A 36 -17.58 -7.19 7.50
C VAL A 36 -17.36 -7.23 5.99
N ASN A 37 -16.37 -6.45 5.49
CA ASN A 37 -16.22 -6.21 4.06
C ASN A 37 -15.81 -7.46 3.27
N PHE A 38 -14.89 -8.25 3.81
CA PHE A 38 -14.41 -9.48 3.17
C PHE A 38 -15.52 -10.50 2.98
N THR A 39 -16.48 -10.56 3.89
CA THR A 39 -17.63 -11.48 3.79
C THR A 39 -18.50 -11.22 2.56
N ALA A 40 -18.50 -10.00 2.04
CA ALA A 40 -19.33 -9.63 0.87
C ALA A 40 -18.79 -10.20 -0.46
N PHE A 41 -17.49 -10.54 -0.54
CA PHE A 41 -16.92 -11.00 -1.80
C PHE A 41 -16.02 -12.25 -1.68
N LYS A 42 -15.65 -12.67 -0.48
CA LYS A 42 -14.72 -13.81 -0.27
C LYS A 42 -15.12 -15.08 -1.01
N ASP A 43 -16.43 -15.32 -1.18
CA ASP A 43 -16.94 -16.50 -1.87
C ASP A 43 -16.86 -16.40 -3.39
N LYS A 44 -16.58 -15.21 -3.93
CA LYS A 44 -16.30 -14.98 -5.36
C LYS A 44 -14.85 -15.30 -5.72
N ILE A 45 -13.95 -15.34 -4.73
CA ILE A 45 -12.55 -15.69 -4.95
C ILE A 45 -12.47 -17.14 -5.42
N LYS A 46 -11.77 -17.38 -6.52
CA LYS A 46 -11.63 -18.67 -7.16
C LYS A 46 -10.18 -18.98 -7.51
N LYS A 47 -9.95 -20.22 -7.88
CA LYS A 47 -8.63 -20.71 -8.30
C LYS A 47 -8.03 -19.81 -9.40
N GLY A 48 -6.79 -19.39 -9.17
CA GLY A 48 -6.02 -18.56 -10.08
C GLY A 48 -6.17 -17.06 -9.87
N ASP A 49 -7.13 -16.60 -9.06
CA ASP A 49 -7.23 -15.19 -8.68
C ASP A 49 -6.04 -14.77 -7.81
N PHE A 50 -5.81 -13.46 -7.74
CA PHE A 50 -4.85 -12.85 -6.83
C PHE A 50 -5.57 -11.94 -5.85
N LEU A 51 -5.28 -12.08 -4.56
CA LEU A 51 -5.71 -11.13 -3.54
C LEU A 51 -4.49 -10.32 -3.07
N ILE A 52 -4.52 -9.02 -3.32
CA ILE A 52 -3.48 -8.10 -2.88
C ILE A 52 -3.98 -7.39 -1.62
N ILE A 53 -3.18 -7.42 -0.56
CA ILE A 53 -3.57 -7.01 0.78
C ILE A 53 -2.62 -5.89 1.23
N GLU A 54 -3.18 -4.77 1.69
CA GLU A 54 -2.45 -3.68 2.38
C GLU A 54 -3.29 -3.16 3.54
N PHE A 55 -2.77 -3.22 4.75
CA PHE A 55 -3.35 -2.68 5.98
C PHE A 55 -2.25 -2.15 6.91
N GLY A 56 -2.65 -1.55 8.04
CA GLY A 56 -1.75 -1.11 9.10
C GLY A 56 -2.10 0.26 9.66
N HIS A 57 -2.55 1.21 8.81
CA HIS A 57 -2.83 2.59 9.22
C HIS A 57 -3.91 2.73 10.30
N ASN A 58 -4.88 1.84 10.31
CA ASN A 58 -5.96 1.84 11.30
C ASN A 58 -5.70 0.82 12.41
N ASP A 59 -5.05 -0.30 12.08
CA ASP A 59 -4.66 -1.33 13.05
C ASP A 59 -3.80 -0.75 14.16
N GLN A 60 -2.83 0.13 13.85
CA GLN A 60 -1.96 0.77 14.83
C GLN A 60 -2.70 1.62 15.88
N LYS A 61 -3.98 1.90 15.69
CA LYS A 61 -4.81 2.67 16.62
C LYS A 61 -5.55 1.77 17.62
N ILE A 62 -5.43 0.47 17.48
CA ILE A 62 -6.20 -0.55 18.24
C ILE A 62 -5.21 -1.47 18.94
N ASP A 63 -5.20 -1.44 20.25
CA ASP A 63 -4.22 -2.19 21.07
C ASP A 63 -4.22 -3.70 20.80
N THR A 64 -5.39 -4.29 20.49
CA THR A 64 -5.53 -5.71 20.16
C THR A 64 -5.02 -6.07 18.77
N LEU A 65 -4.73 -5.07 17.94
CA LEU A 65 -4.21 -5.23 16.59
C LEU A 65 -2.75 -4.77 16.47
N ASP A 66 -1.98 -4.95 17.56
CA ASP A 66 -0.55 -4.71 17.51
C ASP A 66 0.12 -5.49 16.37
N ALA A 67 1.25 -4.96 15.90
CA ALA A 67 1.89 -5.43 14.68
C ALA A 67 2.24 -6.93 14.70
N PHE A 68 2.71 -7.43 15.86
CA PHE A 68 3.19 -8.81 16.01
C PHE A 68 2.15 -9.74 16.64
N GLY A 69 0.97 -9.23 17.00
CA GLY A 69 -0.18 -9.96 17.56
C GLY A 69 -1.35 -10.02 16.59
N GLY A 70 -2.47 -9.37 16.94
CA GLY A 70 -3.72 -9.46 16.20
C GLY A 70 -3.64 -9.09 14.72
N TYR A 71 -2.82 -8.10 14.35
CA TYR A 71 -2.57 -7.75 12.96
C TYR A 71 -1.94 -8.92 12.17
N THR A 72 -0.87 -9.51 12.72
CA THR A 72 -0.20 -10.67 12.12
C THR A 72 -1.15 -11.85 11.95
N GLU A 73 -1.95 -12.16 12.97
CA GLU A 73 -2.92 -13.27 12.91
C GLU A 73 -4.00 -13.05 11.84
N ASN A 74 -4.47 -11.81 11.68
CA ASN A 74 -5.41 -11.47 10.62
C ASN A 74 -4.79 -11.59 9.20
N LEU A 75 -3.53 -11.19 9.02
CA LEU A 75 -2.83 -11.41 7.75
C LEU A 75 -2.72 -12.91 7.42
N LYS A 76 -2.33 -13.73 8.39
CA LYS A 76 -2.26 -15.19 8.22
C LYS A 76 -3.62 -15.79 7.88
N TYR A 77 -4.69 -15.28 8.49
CA TYR A 77 -6.06 -15.69 8.14
C TYR A 77 -6.36 -15.45 6.66
N PHE A 78 -6.08 -14.25 6.13
CA PHE A 78 -6.31 -13.95 4.72
C PHE A 78 -5.50 -14.85 3.79
N VAL A 79 -4.22 -15.07 4.11
CA VAL A 79 -3.34 -15.96 3.32
C VAL A 79 -3.90 -17.37 3.25
N ASN A 80 -4.27 -17.94 4.38
CA ASN A 80 -4.81 -19.30 4.46
C ASN A 80 -6.13 -19.41 3.68
N PHE A 81 -7.06 -18.48 3.90
CA PHE A 81 -8.34 -18.46 3.20
C PHE A 81 -8.16 -18.42 1.68
N VAL A 82 -7.29 -17.53 1.19
CA VAL A 82 -7.03 -17.37 -0.26
C VAL A 82 -6.45 -18.66 -0.84
N ARG A 83 -5.53 -19.30 -0.14
CA ARG A 83 -4.92 -20.57 -0.56
C ARG A 83 -5.92 -21.75 -0.57
N GLU A 84 -6.83 -21.80 0.38
CA GLU A 84 -7.91 -22.80 0.40
C GLU A 84 -8.82 -22.69 -0.83
N LYS A 85 -9.00 -21.49 -1.38
CA LYS A 85 -9.70 -21.26 -2.65
C LYS A 85 -8.86 -21.56 -3.91
N GLY A 86 -7.59 -21.92 -3.74
CA GLY A 86 -6.63 -22.12 -4.84
C GLY A 86 -6.21 -20.81 -5.52
N ALA A 87 -6.39 -19.69 -4.83
CA ALA A 87 -5.97 -18.35 -5.23
C ALA A 87 -4.60 -17.97 -4.65
N ASN A 88 -4.05 -16.85 -5.05
CA ASN A 88 -2.69 -16.42 -4.76
C ASN A 88 -2.70 -15.15 -3.88
N PRO A 89 -2.23 -15.20 -2.64
CA PRO A 89 -2.08 -14.02 -1.80
C PRO A 89 -0.81 -13.24 -2.15
N ILE A 90 -0.89 -11.91 -2.06
CA ILE A 90 0.23 -10.97 -2.14
C ILE A 90 0.04 -9.97 -1.00
N ILE A 91 1.06 -9.67 -0.21
CA ILE A 91 0.94 -8.69 0.86
C ILE A 91 1.88 -7.52 0.64
N CYS A 92 1.31 -6.32 0.72
CA CYS A 92 2.03 -5.06 0.71
C CYS A 92 2.24 -4.57 2.14
N SER A 93 3.43 -4.04 2.46
CA SER A 93 3.58 -3.23 3.65
C SER A 93 2.80 -1.92 3.51
N PRO A 94 2.32 -1.30 4.63
CA PRO A 94 1.64 -0.02 4.55
C PRO A 94 2.55 1.07 3.96
N ILE A 95 1.96 2.02 3.23
CA ILE A 95 2.66 3.23 2.79
C ILE A 95 2.95 4.14 3.98
N ASN A 96 3.90 5.07 3.84
CA ASN A 96 4.18 6.06 4.88
C ASN A 96 3.16 7.20 4.90
N ARG A 97 2.97 7.79 6.08
CA ARG A 97 2.39 9.12 6.25
C ARG A 97 3.48 10.17 6.00
N ILE A 98 3.12 11.32 5.46
CA ILE A 98 4.09 12.42 5.25
C ILE A 98 4.20 13.32 6.49
N ILE A 99 4.61 12.73 7.60
CA ILE A 99 4.96 13.46 8.81
C ILE A 99 6.48 13.50 8.90
N PHE A 100 7.05 14.69 8.68
CA PHE A 100 8.50 14.87 8.64
C PHE A 100 9.05 15.28 10.00
N GLN A 101 10.23 14.77 10.32
CA GLN A 101 11.06 15.20 11.44
C GLN A 101 11.91 16.42 11.04
N GLU A 102 12.55 17.06 12.01
CA GLU A 102 13.39 18.24 11.77
C GLU A 102 14.58 17.97 10.85
N ASP A 103 15.08 16.74 10.84
CA ASP A 103 16.20 16.30 9.98
C ASP A 103 15.78 15.97 8.54
N GLY A 104 14.49 16.09 8.22
CA GLY A 104 13.95 15.82 6.89
C GLY A 104 13.57 14.37 6.64
N THR A 105 13.73 13.48 7.61
CA THR A 105 13.28 12.09 7.53
C THR A 105 11.80 11.98 7.91
N LEU A 106 11.14 10.92 7.47
CA LEU A 106 9.76 10.63 7.87
C LEU A 106 9.72 10.05 9.28
N LEU A 107 8.70 10.44 10.05
CA LEU A 107 8.42 9.83 11.34
C LEU A 107 7.99 8.37 11.14
N ASN A 108 8.76 7.45 11.72
CA ASN A 108 8.50 6.01 11.60
C ASN A 108 7.32 5.58 12.49
N LEU A 109 6.10 5.61 11.93
CA LEU A 109 4.88 5.18 12.62
C LEU A 109 4.47 3.74 12.30
N LEU A 110 4.93 3.19 11.19
CA LEU A 110 4.43 1.93 10.64
C LEU A 110 5.54 0.88 10.40
N GLY A 111 6.76 1.14 10.88
CA GLY A 111 7.89 0.24 10.68
C GLY A 111 7.70 -1.15 11.28
N ASP A 112 7.02 -1.25 12.43
CA ASP A 112 6.70 -2.54 13.05
C ASP A 112 5.67 -3.31 12.20
N TYR A 113 4.69 -2.62 11.61
CA TYR A 113 3.71 -3.22 10.70
C TYR A 113 4.36 -3.69 9.40
N ARG A 114 5.34 -2.93 8.85
CA ARG A 114 6.18 -3.40 7.75
C ARG A 114 6.94 -4.68 8.12
N THR A 115 7.55 -4.69 9.29
CA THR A 115 8.31 -5.84 9.79
C THR A 115 7.39 -7.07 9.97
N ALA A 116 6.21 -6.89 10.54
CA ALA A 116 5.21 -7.94 10.69
C ALA A 116 4.77 -8.52 9.35
N VAL A 117 4.48 -7.67 8.35
CA VAL A 117 4.18 -8.13 6.97
C VAL A 117 5.32 -8.96 6.40
N LYS A 118 6.57 -8.46 6.52
CA LYS A 118 7.76 -9.18 6.03
C LYS A 118 7.88 -10.56 6.68
N ASN A 119 7.70 -10.64 8.00
CA ASN A 119 7.76 -11.89 8.75
C ASN A 119 6.69 -12.89 8.28
N VAL A 120 5.44 -12.44 8.12
CA VAL A 120 4.35 -13.28 7.61
C VAL A 120 4.66 -13.78 6.19
N CYS A 121 5.15 -12.89 5.33
CA CYS A 121 5.53 -13.27 3.96
C CYS A 121 6.65 -14.31 3.93
N ASP A 122 7.68 -14.16 4.76
CA ASP A 122 8.78 -15.12 4.87
C ASP A 122 8.30 -16.47 5.45
N GLU A 123 7.55 -16.43 6.55
CA GLU A 123 7.02 -17.63 7.21
C GLU A 123 6.10 -18.45 6.29
N MET A 124 5.23 -17.74 5.56
CA MET A 124 4.21 -18.38 4.74
C MET A 124 4.59 -18.48 3.25
N ASN A 125 5.79 -18.05 2.86
CA ASN A 125 6.23 -18.02 1.46
C ASN A 125 5.22 -17.29 0.54
N VAL A 126 4.89 -16.05 0.90
CA VAL A 126 3.99 -15.14 0.17
C VAL A 126 4.81 -14.01 -0.44
N PRO A 127 4.54 -13.57 -1.68
CA PRO A 127 5.19 -12.38 -2.25
C PRO A 127 5.00 -11.16 -1.36
N PHE A 128 6.13 -10.50 -1.01
CA PHE A 128 6.19 -9.27 -0.23
C PHE A 128 6.41 -8.06 -1.14
N ILE A 129 5.52 -7.07 -1.05
CA ILE A 129 5.63 -5.80 -1.75
C ILE A 129 5.99 -4.71 -0.72
N ASP A 130 7.23 -4.23 -0.74
CA ASP A 130 7.75 -3.28 0.25
C ASP A 130 7.40 -1.83 -0.07
N LEU A 131 6.12 -1.48 0.08
CA LEU A 131 5.65 -0.11 -0.16
C LEU A 131 6.18 0.88 0.89
N TRP A 132 6.39 0.42 2.12
CA TRP A 132 6.95 1.26 3.19
C TRP A 132 8.31 1.84 2.78
N SER A 133 9.25 0.99 2.34
CA SER A 133 10.58 1.43 1.91
C SER A 133 10.51 2.30 0.66
N ARG A 134 9.66 1.93 -0.33
CA ARG A 134 9.51 2.72 -1.56
C ARG A 134 8.94 4.11 -1.31
N THR A 135 7.95 4.21 -0.42
CA THR A 135 7.35 5.52 -0.09
C THR A 135 8.22 6.33 0.85
N THR A 136 9.03 5.71 1.73
CA THR A 136 10.07 6.42 2.49
C THR A 136 11.05 7.11 1.52
N GLU A 137 11.68 6.33 0.64
CA GLU A 137 12.65 6.85 -0.33
C GLU A 137 12.06 7.99 -1.18
N PHE A 138 10.85 7.81 -1.68
CA PHE A 138 10.21 8.78 -2.57
C PHE A 138 9.80 10.06 -1.85
N PHE A 139 9.14 9.97 -0.70
CA PHE A 139 8.66 11.17 0.00
C PHE A 139 9.79 11.93 0.69
N GLU A 140 10.82 11.25 1.19
CA GLU A 140 12.02 11.93 1.71
C GLU A 140 12.77 12.65 0.58
N ALA A 141 12.88 12.05 -0.61
CA ALA A 141 13.44 12.74 -1.77
C ALA A 141 12.58 13.93 -2.24
N ALA A 142 11.26 13.89 -2.08
CA ALA A 142 10.38 15.03 -2.35
C ALA A 142 10.56 16.16 -1.32
N GLY A 143 10.82 15.79 -0.06
CA GLY A 143 10.91 16.72 1.07
C GLY A 143 9.55 17.23 1.56
N ALA A 144 9.54 17.83 2.74
CA ALA A 144 8.35 18.18 3.50
C ALA A 144 7.36 19.13 2.78
N VAL A 145 7.84 19.92 1.83
CA VAL A 145 6.97 20.84 1.06
C VAL A 145 6.35 20.14 -0.13
N LYS A 146 7.18 19.49 -0.98
CA LYS A 146 6.71 18.89 -2.23
C LYS A 146 5.91 17.61 -2.01
N ALA A 147 6.14 16.89 -0.89
CA ALA A 147 5.38 15.69 -0.57
C ALA A 147 3.86 15.93 -0.51
N TRP A 148 3.42 17.16 -0.22
CA TRP A 148 2.01 17.52 -0.24
C TRP A 148 1.36 17.46 -1.63
N ASP A 149 2.13 17.50 -2.72
CA ASP A 149 1.61 17.36 -4.08
C ASP A 149 1.00 15.96 -4.33
N TYR A 150 1.35 14.98 -3.50
CA TYR A 150 0.92 13.58 -3.60
C TYR A 150 -0.21 13.20 -2.64
N PHE A 151 -0.59 14.11 -1.73
CA PHE A 151 -1.57 13.86 -0.69
C PHE A 151 -2.80 14.73 -0.85
N TRP A 152 -3.88 14.33 -0.20
CA TRP A 152 -5.12 15.05 -0.30
C TRP A 152 -5.05 16.44 0.36
N GLY A 153 -5.71 17.39 -0.27
CA GLY A 153 -5.93 18.74 0.26
C GLY A 153 -6.97 19.50 -0.55
N ASN A 154 -7.64 20.42 0.10
CA ASN A 154 -8.68 21.26 -0.50
C ASN A 154 -8.32 22.76 -0.53
N GLY A 155 -7.07 23.10 -0.22
CA GLY A 155 -6.57 24.47 -0.13
C GLY A 155 -6.61 25.05 1.30
N THR A 156 -7.49 24.54 2.17
CA THR A 156 -7.60 24.91 3.58
C THR A 156 -7.09 23.77 4.48
N ASP A 157 -7.56 22.56 4.20
CA ASP A 157 -7.21 21.37 4.97
C ASP A 157 -6.26 20.49 4.17
N ARG A 158 -5.39 19.79 4.89
CA ARG A 158 -4.44 18.82 4.34
C ARG A 158 -4.51 17.53 5.14
N ASP A 159 -4.31 16.42 4.44
CA ASP A 159 -4.32 15.09 5.03
C ASP A 159 -2.98 14.41 4.74
N TYR A 160 -2.19 14.18 5.77
CA TYR A 160 -0.86 13.55 5.69
C TYR A 160 -0.91 12.01 5.53
N THR A 161 -2.10 11.43 5.44
CA THR A 161 -2.32 9.98 5.39
C THR A 161 -2.85 9.50 4.05
N HIS A 162 -3.85 10.21 3.49
CA HIS A 162 -4.54 9.79 2.30
C HIS A 162 -3.96 10.46 1.04
N THR A 163 -3.60 9.66 0.07
CA THR A 163 -3.12 10.13 -1.22
C THR A 163 -4.22 10.76 -2.06
N ASN A 164 -3.83 11.68 -2.94
CA ASN A 164 -4.64 12.14 -4.06
C ASN A 164 -4.40 11.24 -5.30
N ASP A 165 -4.96 11.62 -6.45
CA ASP A 165 -4.82 10.89 -7.71
C ASP A 165 -3.37 10.75 -8.19
N ILE A 166 -2.53 11.78 -7.99
CA ILE A 166 -1.11 11.72 -8.33
C ILE A 166 -0.39 10.73 -7.42
N GLY A 167 -0.57 10.85 -6.10
CA GLY A 167 0.04 9.95 -5.12
C GLY A 167 -0.44 8.51 -5.28
N GLY A 168 -1.74 8.30 -5.45
CA GLY A 168 -2.31 6.97 -5.72
C GLY A 168 -1.73 6.32 -6.97
N ASN A 169 -1.52 7.12 -8.04
CA ASN A 169 -0.87 6.64 -9.27
C ASN A 169 0.60 6.23 -9.04
N ILE A 170 1.37 7.05 -8.30
CA ILE A 170 2.78 6.75 -7.96
C ILE A 170 2.87 5.45 -7.15
N VAL A 171 2.04 5.29 -6.12
CA VAL A 171 2.03 4.08 -5.31
C VAL A 171 1.62 2.85 -6.13
N ALA A 172 0.63 2.96 -7.01
CA ALA A 172 0.25 1.87 -7.90
C ALA A 172 1.40 1.44 -8.83
N ARG A 173 2.22 2.38 -9.30
CA ARG A 173 3.46 2.06 -10.06
C ARG A 173 4.49 1.34 -9.18
N PHE A 174 4.63 1.70 -7.91
CA PHE A 174 5.49 0.96 -6.99
C PHE A 174 5.02 -0.48 -6.80
N VAL A 175 3.71 -0.70 -6.61
CA VAL A 175 3.14 -2.05 -6.55
C VAL A 175 3.50 -2.86 -7.80
N ALA A 176 3.28 -2.29 -8.98
CA ALA A 176 3.58 -2.95 -10.26
C ALA A 176 5.08 -3.26 -10.42
N ASN A 177 5.96 -2.30 -10.09
CA ASN A 177 7.41 -2.48 -10.14
C ASN A 177 7.88 -3.58 -9.19
N GLU A 178 7.41 -3.58 -7.95
CA GLU A 178 7.78 -4.60 -6.97
C GLU A 178 7.26 -5.99 -7.38
N MET A 179 6.08 -6.10 -8.02
CA MET A 179 5.60 -7.37 -8.57
C MET A 179 6.52 -7.92 -9.66
N ILE A 180 7.02 -7.07 -10.55
CA ILE A 180 8.00 -7.48 -11.57
C ILE A 180 9.31 -7.89 -10.92
N LYS A 181 9.84 -7.08 -10.02
CA LYS A 181 11.10 -7.32 -9.30
C LYS A 181 11.07 -8.64 -8.51
N ASN A 182 9.96 -8.94 -7.88
CA ASN A 182 9.75 -10.19 -7.12
C ASN A 182 9.30 -11.35 -8.00
N ASN A 183 9.21 -11.17 -9.33
CA ASN A 183 8.78 -12.19 -10.29
C ASN A 183 7.46 -12.87 -9.91
N VAL A 184 6.45 -12.07 -9.53
CA VAL A 184 5.13 -12.58 -9.13
C VAL A 184 4.36 -13.07 -10.36
N GLN A 185 4.52 -14.34 -10.68
CA GLN A 185 3.96 -14.94 -11.89
C GLN A 185 2.55 -15.49 -11.70
N PRO A 186 1.69 -15.45 -12.75
CA PRO A 186 1.93 -14.84 -14.08
C PRO A 186 1.62 -13.34 -14.16
N ILE A 187 1.20 -12.68 -13.05
CA ILE A 187 0.70 -11.31 -13.05
C ILE A 187 1.77 -10.29 -13.51
N ALA A 188 3.05 -10.54 -13.19
CA ALA A 188 4.16 -9.67 -13.57
C ALA A 188 4.32 -9.52 -15.09
N ASP A 189 4.02 -10.58 -15.85
CA ASP A 189 4.12 -10.57 -17.32
C ASP A 189 2.97 -9.80 -18.00
N LEU A 190 1.92 -9.52 -17.26
CA LEU A 190 0.73 -8.82 -17.77
C LEU A 190 0.80 -7.31 -17.48
N ILE A 191 1.84 -6.85 -16.77
CA ILE A 191 2.06 -5.44 -16.47
C ILE A 191 2.68 -4.72 -17.68
N LYS A 192 2.15 -3.54 -18.01
CA LYS A 192 2.67 -2.62 -19.03
C LYS A 192 3.94 -1.95 -18.52
N LYS A 193 5.10 -2.49 -18.84
CA LYS A 193 6.40 -2.04 -18.31
C LYS A 193 6.77 -0.61 -18.69
N ASP A 194 6.25 -0.11 -19.80
CA ASP A 194 6.45 1.26 -20.28
C ASP A 194 5.64 2.32 -19.49
N MET A 195 4.64 1.90 -18.73
CA MET A 195 3.76 2.79 -17.97
C MET A 195 4.13 2.93 -16.49
N ILE A 196 5.03 2.13 -15.97
CA ILE A 196 5.29 2.04 -14.52
C ILE A 196 6.57 2.75 -14.06
N ASN A 197 7.25 3.46 -14.96
CA ASN A 197 8.42 4.24 -14.57
C ASN A 197 8.05 5.33 -13.57
N VAL A 198 8.80 5.44 -12.47
CA VAL A 198 8.66 6.48 -11.48
C VAL A 198 9.95 7.30 -11.45
N GLU A 199 9.85 8.58 -11.83
CA GLU A 199 10.95 9.52 -11.65
C GLU A 199 11.00 9.94 -10.18
N MET A 200 12.20 9.83 -9.59
CA MET A 200 12.42 10.31 -8.22
C MET A 200 12.31 11.82 -8.17
N PRO A 201 11.54 12.38 -7.24
CA PRO A 201 11.44 13.83 -7.09
C PRO A 201 12.79 14.41 -6.69
N LYS A 202 13.06 15.62 -7.17
CA LYS A 202 14.24 16.36 -6.73
C LYS A 202 13.83 17.31 -5.62
N HIS A 203 14.47 17.18 -4.48
CA HIS A 203 14.31 18.12 -3.37
C HIS A 203 14.80 19.49 -3.77
N ASP A 204 13.95 20.51 -3.65
CA ASP A 204 14.36 21.92 -3.78
C ASP A 204 14.78 22.43 -2.40
N SER A 205 16.08 22.40 -2.14
CA SER A 205 16.65 22.85 -0.87
C SER A 205 16.49 24.38 -0.62
N SER A 206 16.03 25.14 -1.62
CA SER A 206 15.75 26.58 -1.46
C SER A 206 14.41 26.84 -0.75
N VAL A 207 13.52 25.88 -0.72
CA VAL A 207 12.20 25.98 -0.09
C VAL A 207 12.28 25.50 1.36
N LYS A 208 12.20 26.42 2.31
CA LYS A 208 12.10 26.08 3.74
C LYS A 208 10.68 25.61 4.07
N PRO A 209 10.51 24.61 4.96
CA PRO A 209 9.21 24.24 5.48
C PRO A 209 8.53 25.50 6.06
N GLN A 210 7.30 25.77 5.65
CA GLN A 210 6.49 26.75 6.36
C GLN A 210 6.11 26.14 7.69
N ASN A 211 6.66 26.68 8.78
CA ASN A 211 6.21 26.35 10.12
C ASN A 211 4.71 26.75 10.20
N SER A 212 3.86 25.75 10.25
CA SER A 212 2.42 25.89 10.48
C SER A 212 2.12 25.90 11.96
#